data_8862c96eb5309b3c4508a9b6ae0e133f
#
_entry.id   8862c96eb5309b3c4508a9b6ae0e133f
#
_cell.length_a   1.000
_cell.length_b   1.000
_cell.length_c   1.000
_cell.angle_alpha   90.00
_cell.angle_beta   90.00
_cell.angle_gamma   90.00
#
_symmetry.space_group_name_H-M   'P 1'
#
loop_
_entity.id
_entity.type
_entity.pdbx_description
1 polymer ?
#
loop_
_entity_poly.entity_id
_entity_poly.type
_entity_poly.pdbx_seq_one_letter_code
_entity_poly.pdbx_strand_id
1 'polypeptide(L)'
;MIKLRKLEPADLPFLYQWENDASSWADGNNHNPLSQQDLRDYIASTTGDIYRDGQLRLIIEEIPTNLTLGCIDLFDFDPRNRKAAIGMYIAPEFRGKGVGKAAVQELEKYAFGYLNLRLLYAVIATDNVACSALYKSAGYQSSSPLKGWTLESDAVIWQKIS
;
A
#
# COMPACT_ATOMS: atom_id res chain seq x y z
N MET A 1 -15.20 -8.84 5.99
CA MET A 1 -13.93 -9.27 6.60
C MET A 1 -12.91 -9.54 5.50
N ILE A 2 -11.69 -9.17 5.72
CA ILE A 2 -10.60 -9.33 4.75
C ILE A 2 -9.40 -10.05 5.36
N LYS A 3 -8.55 -10.57 4.50
CA LYS A 3 -7.22 -11.06 4.86
C LYS A 3 -6.18 -10.51 3.90
N LEU A 4 -4.93 -10.49 4.33
CA LEU A 4 -3.79 -10.19 3.48
C LEU A 4 -3.06 -11.49 3.17
N ARG A 5 -2.68 -11.66 1.91
CA ARG A 5 -1.93 -12.83 1.47
C ARG A 5 -0.78 -12.46 0.54
N LYS A 6 0.18 -13.34 0.43
CA LYS A 6 1.32 -13.20 -0.47
C LYS A 6 0.87 -13.18 -1.93
N LEU A 7 1.63 -12.46 -2.76
CA LEU A 7 1.50 -12.47 -4.21
C LEU A 7 1.69 -13.86 -4.78
N GLU A 8 0.87 -14.22 -5.78
CA GLU A 8 0.94 -15.49 -6.50
C GLU A 8 0.96 -15.22 -8.01
N PRO A 9 1.46 -16.17 -8.83
CA PRO A 9 1.46 -16.01 -10.29
C PRO A 9 0.08 -15.73 -10.89
N ALA A 10 -0.99 -16.27 -10.29
CA ALA A 10 -2.36 -16.05 -10.72
C ALA A 10 -2.84 -14.60 -10.54
N ASP A 11 -2.10 -13.78 -9.80
CA ASP A 11 -2.43 -12.37 -9.60
C ASP A 11 -1.99 -11.47 -10.77
N LEU A 12 -1.28 -11.99 -11.75
CA LEU A 12 -0.77 -11.23 -12.89
C LEU A 12 -1.84 -10.37 -13.57
N PRO A 13 -3.04 -10.87 -13.91
CA PRO A 13 -4.07 -10.04 -14.55
C PRO A 13 -4.48 -8.83 -13.72
N PHE A 14 -4.57 -8.98 -12.39
CA PHE A 14 -4.89 -7.87 -11.49
C PHE A 14 -3.77 -6.83 -11.46
N LEU A 15 -2.53 -7.26 -11.30
CA LEU A 15 -1.38 -6.35 -11.30
C LEU A 15 -1.25 -5.61 -12.62
N TYR A 16 -1.45 -6.31 -13.74
CA TYR A 16 -1.40 -5.69 -15.06
C TYR A 16 -2.43 -4.57 -15.20
N GLN A 17 -3.65 -4.82 -14.73
CA GLN A 17 -4.72 -3.82 -14.76
C GLN A 17 -4.41 -2.65 -13.81
N TRP A 18 -3.99 -2.93 -12.58
CA TRP A 18 -3.80 -1.90 -11.56
C TRP A 18 -2.58 -1.03 -11.82
N GLU A 19 -1.45 -1.62 -12.19
CA GLU A 19 -0.22 -0.89 -12.47
C GLU A 19 -0.31 -0.01 -13.73
N ASN A 20 -1.20 -0.36 -14.65
CA ASN A 20 -1.45 0.40 -15.87
C ASN A 20 -2.68 1.32 -15.78
N ASP A 21 -3.26 1.48 -14.60
CA ASP A 21 -4.33 2.43 -14.35
C ASP A 21 -3.72 3.84 -14.19
N ALA A 22 -3.68 4.58 -15.29
CA ALA A 22 -3.08 5.92 -15.32
C ALA A 22 -3.74 6.91 -14.36
N SER A 23 -4.99 6.68 -13.97
CA SER A 23 -5.70 7.55 -13.02
C SER A 23 -5.08 7.51 -11.62
N SER A 24 -4.35 6.45 -11.29
CA SER A 24 -3.68 6.29 -9.99
C SER A 24 -2.21 6.71 -10.00
N TRP A 25 -1.64 7.04 -11.17
CA TRP A 25 -0.20 7.34 -11.27
C TRP A 25 0.20 8.62 -10.51
N ALA A 26 -0.68 9.59 -10.42
CA ALA A 26 -0.39 10.83 -9.69
C ALA A 26 -0.15 10.59 -8.19
N ASP A 27 -0.79 9.57 -7.62
CA ASP A 27 -0.71 9.25 -6.19
C ASP A 27 0.22 8.07 -5.90
N GLY A 28 0.75 7.41 -6.93
CA GLY A 28 1.61 6.23 -6.81
C GLY A 28 3.07 6.50 -7.15
N ASN A 29 3.89 5.47 -6.95
CA ASN A 29 5.32 5.51 -7.27
C ASN A 29 5.62 5.12 -8.71
N ASN A 30 4.69 4.48 -9.40
CA ASN A 30 4.84 4.08 -10.78
C ASN A 30 4.13 5.08 -11.70
N HIS A 31 4.86 5.59 -12.69
CA HIS A 31 4.37 6.55 -13.67
C HIS A 31 4.51 6.03 -15.11
N ASN A 32 4.89 4.78 -15.28
CA ASN A 32 5.15 4.17 -16.58
C ASN A 32 4.30 2.93 -16.78
N PRO A 33 3.84 2.68 -18.02
CA PRO A 33 3.20 1.40 -18.33
C PRO A 33 4.15 0.24 -18.08
N LEU A 34 3.60 -0.87 -17.57
CA LEU A 34 4.34 -2.10 -17.36
C LEU A 34 3.82 -3.20 -18.27
N SER A 35 4.72 -3.99 -18.83
CA SER A 35 4.34 -5.16 -19.64
C SER A 35 3.92 -6.32 -18.74
N GLN A 36 3.25 -7.30 -19.33
CA GLN A 36 2.96 -8.55 -18.61
C GLN A 36 4.24 -9.26 -18.20
N GLN A 37 5.28 -9.20 -19.04
CA GLN A 37 6.57 -9.82 -18.71
C GLN A 37 7.25 -9.12 -17.53
N ASP A 38 7.22 -7.79 -17.48
CA ASP A 38 7.75 -7.03 -16.33
C ASP A 38 7.10 -7.50 -15.04
N LEU A 39 5.79 -7.71 -15.05
CA LEU A 39 5.05 -8.14 -13.88
C LEU A 39 5.25 -9.62 -13.55
N ARG A 40 5.41 -10.48 -14.55
CA ARG A 40 5.80 -11.88 -14.31
C ARG A 40 7.16 -11.95 -13.60
N ASP A 41 8.13 -11.18 -14.09
CA ASP A 41 9.47 -11.13 -13.50
C ASP A 41 9.41 -10.58 -12.08
N TYR A 42 8.60 -9.56 -11.85
CA TYR A 42 8.38 -9.00 -10.51
C TYR A 42 7.81 -10.05 -9.55
N ILE A 43 6.74 -10.74 -9.95
CA ILE A 43 6.13 -11.78 -9.11
C ILE A 43 7.12 -12.91 -8.83
N ALA A 44 7.86 -13.36 -9.85
CA ALA A 44 8.82 -14.44 -9.71
C ALA A 44 10.00 -14.05 -8.80
N SER A 45 10.36 -12.76 -8.74
CA SER A 45 11.49 -12.28 -7.93
C SER A 45 11.14 -12.06 -6.47
N THR A 46 9.85 -11.94 -6.12
CA THR A 46 9.44 -11.69 -4.74
C THR A 46 9.62 -12.94 -3.87
N THR A 47 10.21 -12.76 -2.69
CA THR A 47 10.40 -13.88 -1.74
C THR A 47 9.34 -13.88 -0.63
N GLY A 48 8.63 -12.76 -0.44
CA GLY A 48 7.72 -12.58 0.70
C GLY A 48 8.45 -12.21 2.00
N ASP A 49 9.76 -12.05 1.94
CA ASP A 49 10.59 -11.64 3.07
C ASP A 49 11.04 -10.19 2.86
N ILE A 50 10.51 -9.28 3.67
CA ILE A 50 10.81 -7.86 3.56
C ILE A 50 12.29 -7.55 3.83
N TYR A 51 12.95 -8.33 4.67
CA TYR A 51 14.38 -8.14 4.95
C TYR A 51 15.24 -8.45 3.73
N ARG A 52 14.80 -9.39 2.92
CA ARG A 52 15.50 -9.79 1.70
C ARG A 52 15.17 -8.87 0.52
N ASP A 53 13.90 -8.57 0.34
CA ASP A 53 13.41 -7.82 -0.82
C ASP A 53 13.45 -6.30 -0.62
N GLY A 54 13.49 -5.82 0.63
CA GLY A 54 13.40 -4.41 0.96
C GLY A 54 11.99 -3.84 0.85
N GLN A 55 11.05 -4.63 0.39
CA GLN A 55 9.65 -4.27 0.23
C GLN A 55 8.78 -5.52 0.28
N LEU A 56 7.48 -5.30 0.46
CA LEU A 56 6.51 -6.40 0.51
C LEU A 56 5.19 -5.93 -0.09
N ARG A 57 4.67 -6.67 -1.05
CA ARG A 57 3.31 -6.46 -1.57
C ARG A 57 2.42 -7.60 -1.13
N LEU A 58 1.28 -7.26 -0.54
CA LEU A 58 0.26 -8.21 -0.11
C LEU A 58 -1.04 -7.96 -0.87
N ILE A 59 -1.71 -9.03 -1.25
CA ILE A 59 -3.04 -8.96 -1.85
C ILE A 59 -4.08 -8.85 -0.75
N ILE A 60 -5.04 -7.96 -0.97
CA ILE A 60 -6.22 -7.80 -0.10
C ILE A 60 -7.32 -8.68 -0.65
N GLU A 61 -7.77 -9.64 0.15
CA GLU A 61 -8.74 -10.64 -0.26
C GLU A 61 -9.92 -10.67 0.71
N GLU A 62 -11.12 -10.72 0.17
CA GLU A 62 -12.34 -10.82 0.98
C GLU A 62 -12.54 -12.24 1.49
N ILE A 63 -13.01 -12.38 2.72
CA ILE A 63 -13.38 -13.68 3.32
C ILE A 63 -14.91 -13.73 3.48
N PRO A 64 -15.60 -14.78 3.09
CA PRO A 64 -15.10 -16.09 2.60
C PRO A 64 -15.04 -16.23 1.08
N THR A 65 -15.37 -15.20 0.32
CA THR A 65 -15.51 -15.28 -1.14
C THR A 65 -14.21 -15.46 -1.89
N ASN A 66 -13.08 -15.10 -1.26
CA ASN A 66 -11.75 -15.03 -1.86
C ASN A 66 -11.66 -14.03 -3.03
N LEU A 67 -12.53 -13.04 -3.03
CA LEU A 67 -12.51 -11.98 -4.04
C LEU A 67 -11.30 -11.06 -3.82
N THR A 68 -10.57 -10.80 -4.87
CA THR A 68 -9.39 -9.91 -4.83
C THR A 68 -9.85 -8.45 -4.89
N LEU A 69 -9.55 -7.69 -3.85
CA LEU A 69 -10.04 -6.32 -3.69
C LEU A 69 -9.00 -5.25 -4.04
N GLY A 70 -7.72 -5.59 -3.97
CA GLY A 70 -6.63 -4.66 -4.18
C GLY A 70 -5.32 -5.20 -3.63
N CYS A 71 -4.37 -4.29 -3.39
CA CYS A 71 -3.10 -4.64 -2.76
C CYS A 71 -2.67 -3.55 -1.78
N ILE A 72 -1.82 -3.95 -0.83
CA ILE A 72 -1.22 -3.05 0.15
C ILE A 72 0.26 -3.40 0.29
N ASP A 73 1.10 -2.36 0.35
CA ASP A 73 2.54 -2.50 0.29
C ASP A 73 3.20 -1.94 1.54
N LEU A 74 4.31 -2.57 1.92
CA LEU A 74 5.35 -1.95 2.73
C LEU A 74 6.55 -1.68 1.82
N PHE A 75 7.07 -0.46 1.84
CA PHE A 75 8.24 -0.09 1.04
C PHE A 75 9.10 0.91 1.82
N ASP A 76 10.23 1.34 1.26
CA ASP A 76 11.21 2.16 1.98
C ASP A 76 11.52 1.59 3.36
N PHE A 77 11.70 0.27 3.41
CA PHE A 77 11.93 -0.46 4.65
C PHE A 77 13.27 -0.10 5.26
N ASP A 78 13.25 0.36 6.50
CA ASP A 78 14.43 0.66 7.29
C ASP A 78 14.50 -0.30 8.49
N PRO A 79 15.28 -1.39 8.36
CA PRO A 79 15.37 -2.38 9.42
C PRO A 79 16.05 -1.85 10.69
N ARG A 80 16.94 -0.88 10.55
CA ARG A 80 17.63 -0.29 11.69
C ARG A 80 16.68 0.53 12.56
N ASN A 81 15.88 1.38 11.94
CA ASN A 81 14.91 2.21 12.65
C ASN A 81 13.55 1.53 12.79
N ARG A 82 13.39 0.34 12.26
CA ARG A 82 12.18 -0.49 12.33
C ARG A 82 10.95 0.27 11.86
N LYS A 83 11.04 0.82 10.64
CA LYS A 83 9.95 1.58 10.03
C LYS A 83 9.79 1.23 8.56
N ALA A 84 8.60 1.47 8.03
CA ALA A 84 8.30 1.31 6.61
C ALA A 84 7.18 2.25 6.19
N ALA A 85 7.16 2.58 4.91
CA ALA A 85 6.08 3.31 4.28
C ALA A 85 4.98 2.36 3.84
N ILE A 86 3.74 2.85 3.83
CA ILE A 86 2.56 2.13 3.34
C ILE A 86 2.16 2.69 1.98
N GLY A 87 1.97 1.81 1.02
CA GLY A 87 1.29 2.08 -0.24
C GLY A 87 0.08 1.20 -0.37
N MET A 88 -0.95 1.64 -1.11
CA MET A 88 -2.19 0.88 -1.22
C MET A 88 -2.91 1.20 -2.53
N TYR A 89 -3.49 0.17 -3.11
CA TYR A 89 -4.41 0.30 -4.24
C TYR A 89 -5.65 -0.53 -3.96
N ILE A 90 -6.81 0.11 -4.00
CA ILE A 90 -8.11 -0.57 -3.91
C ILE A 90 -8.74 -0.48 -5.30
N ALA A 91 -9.18 -1.60 -5.83
CA ALA A 91 -9.87 -1.62 -7.13
C ALA A 91 -11.08 -0.69 -7.07
N PRO A 92 -11.34 0.09 -8.16
CA PRO A 92 -12.34 1.18 -8.12
C PRO A 92 -13.71 0.74 -7.62
N GLU A 93 -14.18 -0.45 -7.99
CA GLU A 93 -15.48 -0.99 -7.61
C GLU A 93 -15.63 -1.27 -6.10
N PHE A 94 -14.50 -1.34 -5.38
CA PHE A 94 -14.50 -1.62 -3.94
C PHE A 94 -14.16 -0.40 -3.07
N ARG A 95 -13.97 0.76 -3.69
CA ARG A 95 -13.65 2.01 -2.96
C ARG A 95 -14.85 2.53 -2.21
N GLY A 96 -14.61 3.29 -1.14
CA GLY A 96 -15.66 3.90 -0.32
C GLY A 96 -16.45 2.92 0.55
N LYS A 97 -15.94 1.71 0.76
CA LYS A 97 -16.62 0.65 1.52
C LYS A 97 -15.84 0.20 2.76
N GLY A 98 -14.82 0.97 3.15
CA GLY A 98 -14.02 0.68 4.34
C GLY A 98 -12.91 -0.37 4.14
N VAL A 99 -12.70 -0.84 2.90
CA VAL A 99 -11.68 -1.86 2.59
C VAL A 99 -10.28 -1.35 2.92
N GLY A 100 -9.96 -0.11 2.55
CA GLY A 100 -8.64 0.46 2.81
C GLY A 100 -8.31 0.54 4.29
N LYS A 101 -9.24 0.99 5.12
CA LYS A 101 -9.04 1.04 6.56
C LYS A 101 -8.84 -0.35 7.15
N ALA A 102 -9.65 -1.31 6.74
CA ALA A 102 -9.52 -2.69 7.18
C ALA A 102 -8.16 -3.28 6.76
N ALA A 103 -7.70 -2.99 5.54
CA ALA A 103 -6.40 -3.44 5.06
C ALA A 103 -5.25 -2.86 5.88
N VAL A 104 -5.30 -1.57 6.21
CA VAL A 104 -4.29 -0.93 7.08
C VAL A 104 -4.26 -1.60 8.45
N GLN A 105 -5.42 -1.88 9.03
CA GLN A 105 -5.51 -2.55 10.34
C GLN A 105 -4.93 -3.97 10.32
N GLU A 106 -5.19 -4.74 9.26
CA GLU A 106 -4.59 -6.06 9.09
C GLU A 106 -3.07 -5.96 8.86
N LEU A 107 -2.62 -4.98 8.09
CA LEU A 107 -1.19 -4.74 7.89
C LEU A 107 -0.49 -4.39 9.21
N GLU A 108 -1.12 -3.59 10.07
CA GLU A 108 -0.57 -3.23 11.37
C GLU A 108 -0.35 -4.45 12.27
N LYS A 109 -1.29 -5.38 12.28
CA LYS A 109 -1.13 -6.63 13.03
C LYS A 109 0.12 -7.39 12.61
N TYR A 110 0.36 -7.46 11.31
CA TYR A 110 1.54 -8.10 10.76
C TYR A 110 2.81 -7.27 11.03
N ALA A 111 2.79 -5.99 10.68
CA ALA A 111 3.95 -5.12 10.78
C ALA A 111 4.40 -4.87 12.22
N PHE A 112 3.49 -4.50 13.09
CA PHE A 112 3.81 -4.24 14.49
C PHE A 112 3.97 -5.52 15.31
N GLY A 113 3.04 -6.46 15.12
CA GLY A 113 2.99 -7.67 15.92
C GLY A 113 4.01 -8.72 15.52
N TYR A 114 4.17 -8.97 14.22
CA TYR A 114 5.01 -10.04 13.71
C TYR A 114 6.40 -9.55 13.27
N LEU A 115 6.45 -8.51 12.44
CA LEU A 115 7.72 -7.94 11.99
C LEU A 115 8.39 -7.07 13.05
N ASN A 116 7.68 -6.75 14.12
CA ASN A 116 8.18 -5.91 15.22
C ASN A 116 8.64 -4.53 14.73
N LEU A 117 7.95 -3.96 13.74
CA LEU A 117 8.19 -2.59 13.33
C LEU A 117 7.70 -1.63 14.42
N ARG A 118 8.33 -0.46 14.47
CA ARG A 118 8.01 0.57 15.45
C ARG A 118 7.14 1.68 14.86
N LEU A 119 7.30 1.95 13.58
CA LEU A 119 6.66 3.08 12.89
C LEU A 119 6.18 2.68 11.51
N LEU A 120 4.93 2.99 11.22
CA LEU A 120 4.35 2.96 9.88
C LEU A 120 3.97 4.37 9.46
N TYR A 121 4.18 4.71 8.20
CA TYR A 121 3.82 6.02 7.68
C TYR A 121 3.38 5.95 6.23
N ALA A 122 2.59 6.95 5.82
CA ALA A 122 2.18 7.13 4.43
C ALA A 122 2.31 8.61 4.07
N VAL A 123 2.88 8.90 2.90
CA VAL A 123 2.99 10.26 2.37
C VAL A 123 1.82 10.47 1.42
N ILE A 124 0.91 11.38 1.78
CA ILE A 124 -0.35 11.56 1.08
C ILE A 124 -0.45 13.02 0.59
N ALA A 125 -0.72 13.20 -0.70
CA ALA A 125 -0.99 14.52 -1.26
C ALA A 125 -2.17 15.17 -0.53
N THR A 126 -2.06 16.46 -0.24
CA THR A 126 -3.09 17.17 0.54
C THR A 126 -4.44 17.25 -0.16
N ASP A 127 -4.47 17.12 -1.50
CA ASP A 127 -5.71 17.07 -2.28
C ASP A 127 -6.36 15.68 -2.32
N ASN A 128 -5.66 14.64 -1.86
CA ASN A 128 -6.23 13.30 -1.71
C ASN A 128 -6.99 13.18 -0.38
N VAL A 129 -8.17 13.78 -0.35
CA VAL A 129 -8.99 13.90 0.86
C VAL A 129 -9.43 12.52 1.38
N ALA A 130 -9.77 11.61 0.48
CA ALA A 130 -10.24 10.27 0.88
C ALA A 130 -9.15 9.48 1.60
N CYS A 131 -7.92 9.50 1.09
CA CYS A 131 -6.79 8.83 1.71
C CYS A 131 -6.44 9.45 3.07
N SER A 132 -6.42 10.77 3.15
CA SER A 132 -6.15 11.48 4.41
C SER A 132 -7.20 11.14 5.48
N ALA A 133 -8.47 11.10 5.11
CA ALA A 133 -9.55 10.71 6.02
C ALA A 133 -9.40 9.26 6.50
N LEU A 134 -8.96 8.36 5.62
CA LEU A 134 -8.72 6.96 5.94
C LEU A 134 -7.65 6.84 7.04
N TYR A 135 -6.48 7.43 6.84
CA TYR A 135 -5.39 7.34 7.81
C TYR A 135 -5.73 8.03 9.13
N LYS A 136 -6.40 9.18 9.06
CA LYS A 136 -6.89 9.84 10.27
C LYS A 136 -7.84 8.94 11.06
N SER A 137 -8.78 8.30 10.38
CA SER A 137 -9.75 7.38 11.02
C SER A 137 -9.08 6.13 11.59
N ALA A 138 -7.94 5.73 11.04
CA ALA A 138 -7.17 4.59 11.52
C ALA A 138 -6.22 4.94 12.68
N GLY A 139 -6.24 6.20 13.14
CA GLY A 139 -5.46 6.65 14.29
C GLY A 139 -4.07 7.19 13.95
N TYR A 140 -3.81 7.47 12.68
CA TYR A 140 -2.55 8.10 12.26
C TYR A 140 -2.59 9.60 12.53
N GLN A 141 -1.43 10.17 12.81
CA GLN A 141 -1.24 11.60 13.03
C GLN A 141 -0.49 12.21 11.85
N SER A 142 -0.94 13.40 11.43
CA SER A 142 -0.33 14.10 10.31
C SER A 142 0.83 15.00 10.75
N SER A 143 1.83 15.08 9.90
CA SER A 143 2.90 16.08 9.99
C SER A 143 2.41 17.46 9.53
N SER A 144 3.27 18.47 9.67
CA SER A 144 3.12 19.73 8.93
C SER A 144 3.22 19.45 7.43
N PRO A 145 2.59 20.31 6.59
CA PRO A 145 2.66 20.12 5.14
C PRO A 145 4.09 20.17 4.58
N LEU A 146 4.37 19.23 3.68
CA LEU A 146 5.57 19.20 2.85
C LEU A 146 5.27 20.02 1.60
N LYS A 147 5.80 21.23 1.54
CA LYS A 147 5.49 22.18 0.47
C LYS A 147 6.08 21.75 -0.87
N GLY A 148 5.26 21.84 -1.93
CA GLY A 148 5.69 21.54 -3.29
C GLY A 148 6.13 20.09 -3.49
N TRP A 149 5.59 19.17 -2.72
CA TRP A 149 5.99 17.76 -2.75
C TRP A 149 5.69 17.09 -4.09
N THR A 150 4.58 17.48 -4.72
CA THR A 150 4.27 17.14 -6.10
C THR A 150 4.17 18.43 -6.93
N LEU A 151 4.08 18.31 -8.26
CA LEU A 151 3.87 19.47 -9.12
C LEU A 151 2.53 20.16 -8.86
N GLU A 152 1.56 19.44 -8.35
CA GLU A 152 0.17 19.92 -8.23
C GLU A 152 -0.24 20.21 -6.80
N SER A 153 0.46 19.65 -5.80
CA SER A 153 0.05 19.80 -4.41
C SER A 153 1.20 19.65 -3.42
N ASP A 154 0.93 20.08 -2.20
CA ASP A 154 1.72 19.73 -1.03
C ASP A 154 1.36 18.29 -0.59
N ALA A 155 2.10 17.76 0.37
CA ALA A 155 1.80 16.46 0.97
C ALA A 155 1.93 16.53 2.49
N VAL A 156 1.38 15.54 3.17
CA VAL A 156 1.59 15.31 4.61
C VAL A 156 2.04 13.88 4.84
N ILE A 157 2.81 13.68 5.89
CA ILE A 157 3.14 12.33 6.37
C ILE A 157 2.13 11.98 7.44
N TRP A 158 1.39 10.89 7.23
CA TRP A 158 0.53 10.28 8.23
C TRP A 158 1.31 9.16 8.87
N GLN A 159 1.47 9.17 10.19
CA GLN A 159 2.29 8.18 10.89
C GLN A 159 1.61 7.62 12.13
N LYS A 160 1.99 6.38 12.48
CA LYS A 160 1.54 5.70 13.67
C LYS A 160 2.70 4.93 14.30
N ILE A 161 2.90 5.14 15.59
CA ILE A 161 3.87 4.40 16.38
C ILE A 161 3.14 3.26 17.08
N SER A 162 3.75 2.08 17.08
CA SER A 162 3.14 0.90 17.72
C SER A 162 3.05 1.04 19.25
#